data_60f21465402244d9a69de325f6050021
#
_entry.id   60f21465402244d9a69de325f6050021
#
_cell.length_a   1.000
_cell.length_b   1.000
_cell.length_c   1.000
_cell.angle_alpha   90.00
_cell.angle_beta   90.00
_cell.angle_gamma   90.00
#
_symmetry.space_group_name_H-M   'P 1'
#
loop_
_entity.id
_entity.type
_entity.pdbx_description
1 polymer ?
#
loop_
_entity_poly.entity_id
_entity_poly.type
_entity_poly.pdbx_seq_one_letter_code
_entity_poly.pdbx_strand_id
1 'polypeptide(L)'
;MSIPVRNIWWLMLYASDLGKAAAPALLAAEDLPEEIPDLVAEILARAVEQRQRRQLSTAFRHREAVLSRVRGRIDHLATARRQLLAQGRIACRFEELTVDSPRNRYVRTALETVARLVHKPELAHRCRGLAHGLHRQGVVGEAPSRRQISAERFGLH
;
A
#
# COMPACT_ATOMS: atom_id res chain seq x y z
N MET A 1 -41.90 -1.81 4.28
CA MET A 1 -40.74 -2.72 4.18
C MET A 1 -39.47 -1.91 4.22
N SER A 2 -38.69 -2.01 5.30
CA SER A 2 -37.40 -1.34 5.39
C SER A 2 -36.34 -2.21 4.76
N ILE A 3 -35.62 -1.68 3.76
CA ILE A 3 -34.49 -2.39 3.14
C ILE A 3 -33.34 -2.33 4.15
N PRO A 4 -32.76 -3.47 4.59
CA PRO A 4 -31.63 -3.44 5.51
C PRO A 4 -30.47 -2.65 4.91
N VAL A 5 -29.83 -1.80 5.70
CA VAL A 5 -28.69 -0.96 5.29
C VAL A 5 -27.59 -1.79 4.63
N ARG A 6 -27.42 -3.04 5.07
CA ARG A 6 -26.54 -4.03 4.48
C ARG A 6 -26.78 -4.26 2.98
N ASN A 7 -28.06 -4.34 2.55
CA ASN A 7 -28.40 -4.60 1.14
C ASN A 7 -28.07 -3.38 0.26
N ILE A 8 -28.23 -2.17 0.79
CA ILE A 8 -27.84 -0.93 0.09
C ILE A 8 -26.33 -0.89 -0.09
N TRP A 9 -25.58 -1.25 0.94
CA TRP A 9 -24.12 -1.34 0.88
C TRP A 9 -23.65 -2.38 -0.13
N TRP A 10 -24.29 -3.53 -0.19
CA TRP A 10 -24.03 -4.57 -1.18
C TRP A 10 -24.24 -4.07 -2.60
N LEU A 11 -25.32 -3.34 -2.85
CA LEU A 11 -25.59 -2.73 -4.15
C LEU A 11 -24.53 -1.67 -4.50
N MET A 12 -24.14 -0.83 -3.55
CA MET A 12 -23.10 0.17 -3.77
C MET A 12 -21.71 -0.49 -4.02
N LEU A 13 -21.38 -1.53 -3.27
CA LEU A 13 -20.15 -2.30 -3.47
C LEU A 13 -20.12 -2.98 -4.83
N TYR A 14 -21.26 -3.58 -5.23
CA TYR A 14 -21.42 -4.26 -6.51
C TYR A 14 -21.34 -3.28 -7.69
N ALA A 15 -21.85 -2.06 -7.53
CA ALA A 15 -21.79 -1.00 -8.53
C ALA A 15 -20.40 -0.31 -8.60
N SER A 16 -19.53 -0.49 -7.63
CA SER A 16 -18.21 0.11 -7.58
C SER A 16 -17.13 -0.81 -8.16
N ASP A 17 -16.02 -0.22 -8.60
CA ASP A 17 -14.83 -0.99 -9.03
C ASP A 17 -14.23 -1.82 -7.89
N LEU A 18 -14.51 -1.45 -6.63
CA LEU A 18 -14.17 -2.24 -5.46
C LEU A 18 -14.93 -3.57 -5.43
N GLY A 19 -16.19 -3.60 -5.87
CA GLY A 19 -16.98 -4.81 -5.97
C GLY A 19 -16.41 -5.81 -6.95
N LYS A 20 -15.89 -5.35 -8.08
CA LYS A 20 -15.23 -6.22 -9.07
C LYS A 20 -13.94 -6.84 -8.52
N ALA A 21 -13.17 -6.07 -7.75
CA ALA A 21 -11.94 -6.55 -7.12
C ALA A 21 -12.22 -7.47 -5.92
N ALA A 22 -13.33 -7.26 -5.22
CA ALA A 22 -13.72 -8.01 -4.03
C ALA A 22 -14.61 -9.24 -4.33
N ALA A 23 -15.24 -9.31 -5.50
CA ALA A 23 -16.18 -10.38 -5.87
C ALA A 23 -15.62 -11.78 -5.64
N PRO A 24 -14.38 -12.15 -6.02
CA PRO A 24 -13.85 -13.48 -5.75
C PRO A 24 -13.66 -13.76 -4.25
N ALA A 25 -13.32 -12.74 -3.46
CA ALA A 25 -13.14 -12.87 -2.02
C ALA A 25 -14.49 -12.98 -1.28
N LEU A 26 -15.51 -12.32 -1.80
CA LEU A 26 -16.87 -12.33 -1.26
C LEU A 26 -17.61 -13.64 -1.57
N LEU A 27 -17.43 -14.19 -2.77
CA LEU A 27 -18.02 -15.47 -3.17
C LEU A 27 -17.43 -16.66 -2.39
N ALA A 28 -16.20 -16.54 -1.89
CA ALA A 28 -15.54 -17.56 -1.09
C ALA A 28 -15.84 -17.48 0.42
N ALA A 29 -16.66 -16.51 0.86
CA ALA A 29 -16.99 -16.35 2.27
C ALA A 29 -18.32 -17.03 2.59
N GLU A 30 -18.27 -18.13 3.32
CA GLU A 30 -19.45 -18.83 3.83
C GLU A 30 -20.18 -18.03 4.92
N ASP A 31 -19.45 -17.21 5.70
CA ASP A 31 -19.98 -16.34 6.74
C ASP A 31 -19.54 -14.88 6.54
N LEU A 32 -20.41 -14.06 5.99
CA LEU A 32 -20.17 -12.63 5.84
C LEU A 32 -20.53 -11.89 7.15
N PRO A 33 -19.65 -11.02 7.66
CA PRO A 33 -19.95 -10.20 8.83
C PRO A 33 -21.18 -9.32 8.62
N GLU A 34 -22.03 -9.23 9.63
CA GLU A 34 -23.24 -8.40 9.57
C GLU A 34 -22.91 -6.90 9.61
N GLU A 35 -21.79 -6.53 10.21
CA GLU A 35 -21.37 -5.15 10.40
C GLU A 35 -20.44 -4.66 9.29
N ILE A 36 -20.67 -3.41 8.85
CA ILE A 36 -19.93 -2.81 7.73
C ILE A 36 -18.41 -2.75 7.98
N PRO A 37 -17.92 -2.34 9.17
CA PRO A 37 -16.47 -2.31 9.42
C PRO A 37 -15.82 -3.70 9.30
N ASP A 38 -16.50 -4.72 9.81
CA ASP A 38 -16.01 -6.09 9.77
C ASP A 38 -15.99 -6.64 8.33
N LEU A 39 -17.00 -6.30 7.53
CA LEU A 39 -17.06 -6.66 6.12
C LEU A 39 -15.92 -6.01 5.33
N VAL A 40 -15.69 -4.71 5.51
CA VAL A 40 -14.60 -3.98 4.85
C VAL A 40 -13.25 -4.56 5.25
N ALA A 41 -13.07 -4.88 6.53
CA ALA A 41 -11.86 -5.51 7.05
C ALA A 41 -11.58 -6.87 6.43
N GLU A 42 -12.61 -7.71 6.33
CA GLU A 42 -12.49 -9.05 5.73
C GLU A 42 -12.09 -8.95 4.26
N ILE A 43 -12.73 -8.09 3.48
CA ILE A 43 -12.39 -7.87 2.07
C ILE A 43 -10.95 -7.37 1.94
N LEU A 44 -10.56 -6.37 2.73
CA LEU A 44 -9.23 -5.79 2.69
C LEU A 44 -8.17 -6.82 3.08
N ALA A 45 -8.39 -7.57 4.17
CA ALA A 45 -7.47 -8.59 4.63
C ALA A 45 -7.23 -9.66 3.56
N ARG A 46 -8.30 -10.21 2.96
CA ARG A 46 -8.20 -11.20 1.88
C ARG A 46 -7.48 -10.65 0.66
N ALA A 47 -7.80 -9.44 0.23
CA ALA A 47 -7.14 -8.81 -0.92
C ALA A 47 -5.63 -8.63 -0.67
N VAL A 48 -5.24 -8.23 0.54
CA VAL A 48 -3.83 -8.08 0.91
C VAL A 48 -3.12 -9.42 0.99
N GLU A 49 -3.72 -10.44 1.61
CA GLU A 49 -3.16 -11.80 1.67
C GLU A 49 -2.91 -12.37 0.27
N GLN A 50 -3.91 -12.24 -0.61
CA GLN A 50 -3.77 -12.69 -1.99
C GLN A 50 -2.62 -11.96 -2.72
N ARG A 51 -2.48 -10.66 -2.47
CA ARG A 51 -1.43 -9.88 -3.09
C ARG A 51 -0.05 -10.20 -2.52
N GLN A 52 0.07 -10.44 -1.22
CA GLN A 52 1.33 -10.85 -0.60
C GLN A 52 1.84 -12.20 -1.16
N ARG A 53 0.94 -13.11 -1.50
CA ARG A 53 1.29 -14.39 -2.16
C ARG A 53 1.85 -14.20 -3.58
N ARG A 54 1.49 -13.09 -4.26
CA ARG A 54 1.89 -12.78 -5.66
C ARG A 54 3.07 -11.81 -5.77
N GLN A 55 3.67 -11.39 -4.68
CA GLN A 55 4.63 -10.28 -4.53
C GLN A 55 3.96 -8.89 -4.44
N LEU A 56 4.52 -8.05 -3.57
CA LEU A 56 4.12 -6.66 -3.44
C LEU A 56 4.49 -5.89 -4.70
N SER A 57 3.64 -4.93 -5.08
CA SER A 57 3.98 -4.02 -6.16
C SER A 57 5.16 -3.15 -5.75
N THR A 58 6.16 -3.09 -6.63
CA THR A 58 7.27 -2.18 -6.50
C THR A 58 6.99 -0.90 -7.28
N ALA A 59 7.60 0.20 -6.85
CA ALA A 59 7.60 1.46 -7.57
C ALA A 59 9.03 1.97 -7.69
N PHE A 60 9.30 2.81 -8.70
CA PHE A 60 10.57 3.51 -8.81
C PHE A 60 10.58 4.71 -7.85
N ARG A 61 11.63 4.80 -7.05
CA ARG A 61 11.89 5.92 -6.17
C ARG A 61 13.14 6.66 -6.61
N HIS A 62 13.00 7.94 -6.85
CA HIS A 62 14.16 8.80 -7.12
C HIS A 62 15.01 8.94 -5.86
N ARG A 63 16.30 8.68 -6.00
CA ARG A 63 17.26 8.74 -4.89
C ARG A 63 18.50 9.53 -5.27
N GLU A 64 18.93 10.38 -4.35
CA GLU A 64 20.21 11.08 -4.41
C GLU A 64 21.13 10.51 -3.34
N ALA A 65 22.32 10.13 -3.71
CA ALA A 65 23.31 9.59 -2.78
C ALA A 65 24.73 9.95 -3.19
N VAL A 66 25.63 10.07 -2.18
CA VAL A 66 27.06 10.21 -2.40
C VAL A 66 27.70 8.83 -2.33
N LEU A 67 28.26 8.38 -3.42
CA LEU A 67 28.77 7.03 -3.61
C LEU A 67 30.24 7.02 -4.03
N SER A 68 30.93 5.92 -3.78
CA SER A 68 32.30 5.69 -4.27
C SER A 68 32.33 5.15 -5.71
N ARG A 69 31.19 4.78 -6.27
CA ARG A 69 31.02 4.29 -7.65
C ARG A 69 29.86 5.00 -8.31
N VAL A 70 29.97 5.24 -9.62
CA VAL A 70 28.87 5.85 -10.40
C VAL A 70 27.66 4.92 -10.41
N ARG A 71 26.51 5.48 -10.04
CA ARG A 71 25.20 4.82 -10.19
C ARG A 71 24.19 5.83 -10.76
N GLY A 72 23.64 5.52 -11.91
CA GLY A 72 22.73 6.41 -12.60
C GLY A 72 23.40 7.68 -13.14
N ARG A 73 22.81 8.84 -12.92
CA ARG A 73 23.28 10.13 -13.42
C ARG A 73 24.15 10.83 -12.38
N ILE A 74 25.31 11.33 -12.79
CA ILE A 74 26.19 12.12 -11.92
C ILE A 74 25.62 13.53 -11.77
N ASP A 75 25.56 14.00 -10.55
CA ASP A 75 25.34 15.42 -10.22
C ASP A 75 26.70 16.13 -10.13
N HIS A 76 27.14 16.67 -11.27
CA HIS A 76 28.42 17.36 -11.36
C HIS A 76 28.52 18.57 -10.45
N LEU A 77 27.42 19.32 -10.30
CA LEU A 77 27.38 20.53 -9.49
C LEU A 77 27.50 20.21 -8.00
N ALA A 78 26.74 19.22 -7.53
CA ALA A 78 26.82 18.77 -6.13
C ALA A 78 28.18 18.14 -5.83
N THR A 79 28.75 17.40 -6.77
CA THR A 79 30.08 16.77 -6.67
C THR A 79 31.18 17.83 -6.54
N ALA A 80 31.14 18.86 -7.38
CA ALA A 80 32.13 19.95 -7.36
C ALA A 80 32.01 20.83 -6.10
N ARG A 81 30.80 21.29 -5.78
CA ARG A 81 30.55 22.17 -4.61
C ARG A 81 30.98 21.51 -3.30
N ARG A 82 30.83 20.22 -3.16
CA ARG A 82 31.18 19.45 -1.95
C ARG A 82 32.57 18.85 -2.00
N GLN A 83 33.35 19.14 -3.05
CA GLN A 83 34.71 18.62 -3.26
C GLN A 83 34.82 17.10 -3.07
N LEU A 84 33.78 16.37 -3.55
CA LEU A 84 33.64 14.94 -3.30
C LEU A 84 34.70 14.10 -4.02
N LEU A 85 35.19 14.56 -5.18
CA LEU A 85 36.23 13.84 -5.94
C LEU A 85 37.53 13.70 -5.16
N ALA A 86 37.92 14.74 -4.36
CA ALA A 86 39.08 14.66 -3.48
C ALA A 86 38.93 13.57 -2.40
N GLN A 87 37.71 13.14 -2.10
CA GLN A 87 37.39 12.07 -1.16
C GLN A 87 37.11 10.73 -1.84
N GLY A 88 37.34 10.62 -3.16
CA GLY A 88 36.99 9.44 -3.94
C GLY A 88 35.48 9.17 -4.02
N ARG A 89 34.63 10.22 -3.93
CA ARG A 89 33.18 10.13 -3.90
C ARG A 89 32.53 10.98 -5.00
N ILE A 90 31.32 10.62 -5.38
CA ILE A 90 30.55 11.27 -6.44
C ILE A 90 29.09 11.36 -5.99
N ALA A 91 28.46 12.51 -6.21
CA ALA A 91 27.02 12.66 -6.03
C ALA A 91 26.29 12.06 -7.24
N CYS A 92 25.39 11.13 -6.99
CA CYS A 92 24.63 10.43 -8.02
C CYS A 92 23.13 10.55 -7.79
N ARG A 93 22.38 10.62 -8.89
CA ARG A 93 20.92 10.53 -8.94
C ARG A 93 20.54 9.28 -9.69
N PHE A 94 19.72 8.45 -9.09
CA PHE A 94 19.29 7.18 -9.69
C PHE A 94 17.89 6.79 -9.21
N GLU A 95 17.27 5.91 -9.96
CA GLU A 95 16.00 5.30 -9.57
C GLU A 95 16.27 3.96 -8.91
N GLU A 96 15.57 3.71 -7.82
CA GLU A 96 15.65 2.47 -7.05
C GLU A 96 14.25 1.86 -6.93
N LEU A 97 14.14 0.57 -7.21
CA LEU A 97 12.92 -0.17 -6.97
C LEU A 97 12.69 -0.31 -5.46
N THR A 98 11.51 0.08 -5.01
CA THR A 98 11.13 -0.01 -3.61
C THR A 98 9.72 -0.57 -3.47
N VAL A 99 9.52 -1.36 -2.43
CA VAL A 99 8.18 -1.78 -1.98
C VAL A 99 7.51 -0.68 -1.16
N ASP A 100 8.27 0.32 -0.68
CA ASP A 100 7.77 1.45 0.10
C ASP A 100 7.11 2.51 -0.80
N SER A 101 6.16 2.07 -1.61
CA SER A 101 5.37 2.92 -2.51
C SER A 101 4.22 3.60 -1.76
N PRO A 102 3.73 4.77 -2.22
CA PRO A 102 2.54 5.42 -1.66
C PRO A 102 1.34 4.47 -1.59
N ARG A 103 1.16 3.62 -2.60
CA ARG A 103 0.10 2.61 -2.65
C ARG A 103 0.22 1.60 -1.50
N ASN A 104 1.39 1.03 -1.29
CA ASN A 104 1.60 0.03 -0.23
C ASN A 104 1.49 0.66 1.16
N ARG A 105 1.97 1.90 1.34
CA ARG A 105 1.80 2.68 2.58
C ARG A 105 0.33 2.94 2.88
N TYR A 106 -0.46 3.28 1.86
CA TYR A 106 -1.90 3.47 2.00
C TYR A 106 -2.59 2.19 2.46
N VAL A 107 -2.27 1.04 1.83
CA VAL A 107 -2.82 -0.26 2.22
C VAL A 107 -2.47 -0.61 3.67
N ARG A 108 -1.22 -0.39 4.09
CA ARG A 108 -0.81 -0.60 5.48
C ARG A 108 -1.62 0.26 6.44
N THR A 109 -1.72 1.57 6.17
CA THR A 109 -2.49 2.49 7.02
C THR A 109 -3.98 2.15 7.04
N ALA A 110 -4.54 1.71 5.91
CA ALA A 110 -5.94 1.25 5.85
C ALA A 110 -6.16 0.03 6.76
N LEU A 111 -5.27 -0.97 6.74
CA LEU A 111 -5.32 -2.12 7.65
C LEU A 111 -5.25 -1.71 9.12
N GLU A 112 -4.34 -0.79 9.47
CA GLU A 112 -4.20 -0.25 10.84
C GLU A 112 -5.46 0.51 11.28
N THR A 113 -6.07 1.26 10.36
CA THR A 113 -7.30 2.04 10.64
C THR A 113 -8.49 1.11 10.83
N VAL A 114 -8.69 0.18 9.91
CA VAL A 114 -9.80 -0.77 9.97
C VAL A 114 -9.68 -1.67 11.21
N ALA A 115 -8.48 -2.09 11.59
CA ALA A 115 -8.24 -2.87 12.80
C ALA A 115 -8.69 -2.20 14.11
N ARG A 116 -8.91 -0.88 14.10
CA ARG A 116 -9.45 -0.11 15.22
C ARG A 116 -10.97 0.02 15.20
N LEU A 117 -11.58 -0.20 14.04
CA LEU A 117 -13.01 -0.03 13.82
C LEU A 117 -13.79 -1.34 13.86
N VAL A 118 -13.13 -2.47 13.67
CA VAL A 118 -13.79 -3.79 13.68
C VAL A 118 -14.19 -4.22 15.08
N HIS A 119 -15.32 -4.90 15.17
CA HIS A 119 -15.87 -5.42 16.41
C HIS A 119 -15.32 -6.82 16.75
N LYS A 120 -15.00 -7.63 15.73
CA LYS A 120 -14.43 -8.97 15.92
C LYS A 120 -12.94 -8.89 16.26
N PRO A 121 -12.50 -9.30 17.48
CA PRO A 121 -11.09 -9.19 17.90
C PRO A 121 -10.14 -9.99 17.02
N GLU A 122 -10.57 -11.14 16.52
CA GLU A 122 -9.78 -12.00 15.64
C GLU A 122 -9.46 -11.30 14.31
N LEU A 123 -10.45 -10.61 13.73
CA LEU A 123 -10.30 -9.87 12.50
C LEU A 123 -9.42 -8.62 12.71
N ALA A 124 -9.57 -7.95 13.86
CA ALA A 124 -8.68 -6.86 14.26
C ALA A 124 -7.22 -7.33 14.39
N HIS A 125 -7.01 -8.49 14.99
CA HIS A 125 -5.69 -9.10 15.12
C HIS A 125 -5.09 -9.45 13.76
N ARG A 126 -5.89 -10.05 12.88
CA ARG A 126 -5.49 -10.40 11.50
C ARG A 126 -5.08 -9.17 10.70
N CYS A 127 -5.86 -8.07 10.74
CA CYS A 127 -5.53 -6.83 10.07
C CYS A 127 -4.23 -6.21 10.59
N ARG A 128 -4.02 -6.19 11.93
CA ARG A 128 -2.76 -5.74 12.54
C ARG A 128 -1.57 -6.60 12.13
N GLY A 129 -1.75 -7.91 12.08
CA GLY A 129 -0.72 -8.85 11.63
C GLY A 129 -0.29 -8.60 10.20
N LEU A 130 -1.24 -8.36 9.29
CA LEU A 130 -0.96 -8.01 7.89
C LEU A 130 -0.26 -6.66 7.76
N ALA A 131 -0.69 -5.64 8.50
CA ALA A 131 -0.02 -4.32 8.52
C ALA A 131 1.43 -4.44 9.01
N HIS A 132 1.66 -5.20 10.08
CA HIS A 132 3.00 -5.47 10.59
C HIS A 132 3.85 -6.27 9.58
N GLY A 133 3.24 -7.22 8.88
CA GLY A 133 3.88 -7.96 7.79
C GLY A 133 4.37 -7.04 6.67
N LEU A 134 3.55 -6.08 6.23
CA LEU A 134 3.94 -5.06 5.25
C LEU A 134 5.09 -4.18 5.77
N HIS A 135 5.05 -3.78 7.04
CA HIS A 135 6.12 -3.01 7.66
C HIS A 135 7.45 -3.77 7.64
N ARG A 136 7.46 -5.04 8.03
CA ARG A 136 8.66 -5.90 7.99
C ARG A 136 9.19 -6.13 6.58
N GLN A 137 8.36 -6.09 5.56
CA GLN A 137 8.75 -6.18 4.15
C GLN A 137 9.33 -4.87 3.61
N GLY A 138 9.42 -3.81 4.43
CA GLY A 138 10.04 -2.54 4.08
C GLY A 138 9.06 -1.42 3.74
N VAL A 139 7.75 -1.59 3.96
CA VAL A 139 6.75 -0.52 3.80
C VAL A 139 6.73 0.32 5.08
N VAL A 140 7.70 1.24 5.22
CA VAL A 140 7.96 1.96 6.47
C VAL A 140 7.55 3.44 6.44
N GLY A 141 7.35 4.03 5.25
CA GLY A 141 7.01 5.44 5.11
C GLY A 141 5.67 5.83 5.72
N GLU A 142 5.47 7.13 5.88
CA GLU A 142 4.21 7.70 6.38
C GLU A 142 3.04 7.48 5.41
N ALA A 143 1.82 7.58 5.95
CA ALA A 143 0.60 7.51 5.16
C ALA A 143 0.61 8.59 4.08
N PRO A 144 0.33 8.24 2.81
CA PRO A 144 0.30 9.22 1.74
C PRO A 144 -0.92 10.15 1.89
N SER A 145 -0.75 11.41 1.51
CA SER A 145 -1.86 12.35 1.41
C SER A 145 -2.83 11.95 0.28
N ARG A 146 -4.08 12.43 0.35
CA ARG A 146 -5.06 12.22 -0.72
C ARG A 146 -4.55 12.66 -2.10
N ARG A 147 -3.79 13.78 -2.16
CA ARG A 147 -3.20 14.29 -3.40
C ARG A 147 -2.18 13.32 -4.00
N GLN A 148 -1.35 12.71 -3.16
CA GLN A 148 -0.35 11.72 -3.60
C GLN A 148 -1.02 10.46 -4.14
N ILE A 149 -2.11 10.01 -3.51
CA ILE A 149 -2.87 8.84 -3.99
C ILE A 149 -3.56 9.14 -5.32
N SER A 150 -4.16 10.33 -5.47
CA SER A 150 -4.85 10.73 -6.71
C SER A 150 -3.88 10.94 -7.88
N ALA A 151 -2.64 11.33 -7.60
CA ALA A 151 -1.60 11.51 -8.60
C ALA A 151 -1.01 10.17 -9.09
N GLU A 152 -1.04 9.13 -8.25
CA GLU A 152 -0.76 7.77 -8.72
C GLU A 152 -1.93 7.32 -9.59
N ARG A 153 -1.75 7.39 -10.91
CA ARG A 153 -2.64 6.70 -11.83
C ARG A 153 -2.58 5.23 -11.45
N PHE A 154 -3.64 4.72 -10.87
CA PHE A 154 -3.83 3.29 -10.70
C PHE A 154 -3.89 2.69 -12.11
N GLY A 155 -2.74 2.38 -12.67
CA GLY A 155 -2.65 1.67 -13.93
C GLY A 155 -3.31 0.31 -13.71
N LEU A 156 -4.52 0.17 -14.23
CA LEU A 156 -5.14 -1.11 -14.51
C LEU A 156 -4.36 -1.70 -15.69
N HIS A 157 -3.34 -2.49 -15.40
CA HIS A 157 -2.71 -3.42 -16.32
C HIS A 157 -2.84 -4.82 -15.76
#